data_cc0f82e39d12d3802ce5f06d4a6bd024
#
_entry.id   cc0f82e39d12d3802ce5f06d4a6bd024
#
_cell.length_a   1.000
_cell.length_b   1.000
_cell.length_c   1.000
_cell.angle_alpha   90.00
_cell.angle_beta   90.00
_cell.angle_gamma   90.00
#
_symmetry.space_group_name_H-M   'P 1'
#
loop_
_entity.id
_entity.type
_entity.pdbx_description
1 polymer ?
#
loop_
_entity_poly.entity_id
_entity_poly.type
_entity_poly.pdbx_seq_one_letter_code
_entity_poly.pdbx_strand_id
1 'polypeptide(L)'
;MRWCWIDRFTELVSGQTASAIKVVSMADEHLHDHFPAIPVMPNSLILEGMAQTSGLLISEYNDFRERVILAKVTKVTFHDRAVPGDTLTYRAKLEAIEPDGARATTTSHIGNRLQAEAEILFAHIDRETADRPLFHANDFGLLLRGLKIFDVGRKADGSKIQCPPHLLEN
;
A
#
# COMPACT_ATOMS: atom_id res chain seq x y z
N MET A 1 -6.77 -16.03 -3.19
CA MET A 1 -7.27 -14.97 -2.29
C MET A 1 -6.34 -13.77 -2.39
N ARG A 2 -6.84 -12.60 -2.63
CA ARG A 2 -6.00 -11.40 -2.72
C ARG A 2 -5.91 -10.77 -1.34
N TRP A 3 -4.73 -10.73 -0.78
CA TRP A 3 -4.42 -10.09 0.48
C TRP A 3 -4.24 -8.59 0.25
N CYS A 4 -5.35 -7.85 0.07
CA CYS A 4 -5.33 -6.43 -0.22
C CYS A 4 -6.10 -5.65 0.86
N TRP A 5 -5.39 -4.76 1.55
CA TRP A 5 -5.90 -3.96 2.67
C TRP A 5 -6.02 -2.49 2.33
N ILE A 6 -6.11 -2.20 1.03
CA ILE A 6 -6.46 -0.90 0.45
C ILE A 6 -7.57 -1.12 -0.58
N ASP A 7 -8.53 -0.21 -0.66
CA ASP A 7 -9.62 -0.29 -1.62
C ASP A 7 -9.25 0.39 -2.93
N ARG A 8 -8.59 1.55 -2.85
CA ARG A 8 -8.06 2.28 -4.00
C ARG A 8 -7.11 3.39 -3.59
N PHE A 9 -6.25 3.80 -4.50
CA PHE A 9 -5.50 5.04 -4.39
C PHE A 9 -6.39 6.25 -4.68
N THR A 10 -6.13 7.35 -3.99
CA THR A 10 -6.76 8.66 -4.20
C THR A 10 -5.77 9.66 -4.77
N GLU A 11 -4.47 9.42 -4.55
CA GLU A 11 -3.37 10.21 -5.06
C GLU A 11 -2.10 9.36 -5.12
N LEU A 12 -1.26 9.59 -6.12
CA LEU A 12 0.10 9.07 -6.18
C LEU A 12 0.97 10.02 -7.00
N VAL A 13 2.08 10.45 -6.40
CA VAL A 13 3.13 11.23 -7.06
C VAL A 13 4.40 10.39 -7.04
N SER A 14 4.82 9.94 -8.22
CA SER A 14 5.98 9.06 -8.41
C SER A 14 7.21 9.52 -7.63
N GLY A 15 7.80 8.61 -6.88
CA GLY A 15 9.00 8.88 -6.09
C GLY A 15 8.82 9.85 -4.92
N GLN A 16 7.60 10.26 -4.58
CA GLN A 16 7.33 11.24 -3.54
C GLN A 16 6.30 10.76 -2.52
N THR A 17 5.03 10.75 -2.89
CA THR A 17 3.91 10.50 -1.98
C THR A 17 2.82 9.65 -2.60
N ALA A 18 2.07 8.96 -1.76
CA ALA A 18 0.85 8.29 -2.16
C ALA A 18 -0.22 8.38 -1.07
N SER A 19 -1.48 8.39 -1.47
CA SER A 19 -2.62 8.28 -0.58
C SER A 19 -3.56 7.19 -1.09
N ALA A 20 -4.01 6.33 -0.17
CA ALA A 20 -4.98 5.28 -0.45
C ALA A 20 -6.04 5.22 0.65
N ILE A 21 -7.17 4.63 0.37
CA ILE A 21 -8.26 4.47 1.34
C ILE A 21 -8.60 3.00 1.56
N LYS A 22 -9.07 2.71 2.78
CA LYS A 22 -9.74 1.46 3.17
C LYS A 22 -10.99 1.78 3.96
N VAL A 23 -12.14 1.32 3.48
CA VAL A 23 -13.39 1.37 4.23
C VAL A 23 -13.45 0.17 5.16
N VAL A 24 -13.74 0.40 6.43
CA VAL A 24 -13.96 -0.66 7.42
C VAL A 24 -15.43 -1.02 7.39
N SER A 25 -15.75 -2.22 6.93
CA SER A 25 -17.14 -2.69 6.78
C SER A 25 -17.45 -3.79 7.77
N MET A 26 -18.66 -3.76 8.34
CA MET A 26 -19.16 -4.86 9.17
C MET A 26 -19.22 -6.20 8.42
N ALA A 27 -19.19 -6.19 7.08
CA ALA A 27 -19.11 -7.37 6.24
C ALA A 27 -17.68 -7.95 6.11
N ASP A 28 -16.66 -7.24 6.62
CA ASP A 28 -15.28 -7.75 6.62
C ASP A 28 -15.16 -8.91 7.60
N GLU A 29 -14.75 -10.09 7.10
CA GLU A 29 -14.72 -11.36 7.85
C GLU A 29 -13.94 -11.27 9.17
N HIS A 30 -12.82 -10.55 9.17
CA HIS A 30 -11.96 -10.39 10.36
C HIS A 30 -12.64 -9.65 11.52
N LEU A 31 -13.72 -8.89 11.27
CA LEU A 31 -14.47 -8.19 12.33
C LEU A 31 -15.42 -9.09 13.10
N HIS A 32 -15.77 -10.26 12.55
CA HIS A 32 -16.67 -11.19 13.22
C HIS A 32 -16.05 -11.77 14.50
N ASP A 33 -14.73 -11.97 14.50
CA ASP A 33 -13.97 -12.56 15.61
C ASP A 33 -13.12 -11.56 16.39
N HIS A 34 -12.93 -10.35 15.86
CA HIS A 34 -12.01 -9.34 16.43
C HIS A 34 -12.71 -8.00 16.78
N PHE A 35 -13.54 -7.89 17.79
CA PHE A 35 -14.06 -8.91 18.71
C PHE A 35 -15.59 -8.94 18.61
N PRO A 36 -16.32 -10.04 18.91
CA PRO A 36 -17.76 -10.16 18.67
C PRO A 36 -18.61 -9.03 19.29
N ALA A 37 -18.26 -8.57 20.51
CA ALA A 37 -19.00 -7.51 21.19
C ALA A 37 -18.54 -6.09 20.83
N ILE A 38 -17.30 -5.93 20.36
CA ILE A 38 -16.68 -4.64 20.03
C ILE A 38 -15.82 -4.86 18.77
N PRO A 39 -16.44 -4.85 17.58
CA PRO A 39 -15.71 -5.07 16.34
C PRO A 39 -14.73 -3.92 16.08
N VAL A 40 -13.45 -4.24 15.97
CA VAL A 40 -12.38 -3.29 15.66
C VAL A 40 -11.45 -3.88 14.61
N MET A 41 -11.02 -3.07 13.66
CA MET A 41 -10.03 -3.51 12.68
C MET A 41 -8.70 -3.80 13.39
N PRO A 42 -8.09 -5.00 13.19
CA PRO A 42 -6.80 -5.32 13.78
C PRO A 42 -5.72 -4.32 13.38
N ASN A 43 -4.93 -3.88 14.34
CA ASN A 43 -3.81 -2.96 14.09
C ASN A 43 -2.79 -3.52 13.08
N SER A 44 -2.60 -4.84 13.06
CA SER A 44 -1.75 -5.51 12.06
C SER A 44 -2.25 -5.33 10.64
N LEU A 45 -3.57 -5.33 10.42
CA LEU A 45 -4.17 -5.12 9.10
C LEU A 45 -4.15 -3.64 8.68
N ILE A 46 -4.22 -2.72 9.63
CA ILE A 46 -4.00 -1.29 9.38
C ILE A 46 -2.55 -1.07 8.94
N LEU A 47 -1.58 -1.64 9.68
CA LEU A 47 -0.16 -1.58 9.32
C LEU A 47 0.11 -2.21 7.96
N GLU A 48 -0.55 -3.31 7.63
CA GLU A 48 -0.46 -3.93 6.30
C GLU A 48 -0.96 -2.98 5.19
N GLY A 49 -2.10 -2.30 5.38
CA GLY A 49 -2.59 -1.28 4.44
C GLY A 49 -1.63 -0.11 4.25
N MET A 50 -0.99 0.34 5.36
CA MET A 50 0.05 1.36 5.33
C MET A 50 1.29 0.86 4.56
N ALA A 51 1.71 -0.39 4.79
CA ALA A 51 2.84 -1.01 4.09
C ALA A 51 2.55 -1.21 2.60
N GLN A 52 1.35 -1.67 2.23
CA GLN A 52 0.93 -1.83 0.84
C GLN A 52 0.91 -0.48 0.10
N THR A 53 0.41 0.58 0.73
CA THR A 53 0.41 1.93 0.16
C THR A 53 1.82 2.40 -0.14
N SER A 54 2.74 2.22 0.82
CA SER A 54 4.15 2.60 0.69
C SER A 54 4.89 1.71 -0.33
N GLY A 55 4.68 0.40 -0.27
CA GLY A 55 5.32 -0.57 -1.15
C GLY A 55 4.94 -0.37 -2.62
N LEU A 56 3.68 -0.05 -2.90
CA LEU A 56 3.22 0.24 -4.27
C LEU A 56 3.74 1.58 -4.79
N LEU A 57 3.91 2.60 -3.92
CA LEU A 57 4.60 3.85 -4.28
C LEU A 57 6.06 3.58 -4.67
N ILE A 58 6.77 2.74 -3.89
CA ILE A 58 8.16 2.37 -4.17
C ILE A 58 8.25 1.54 -5.44
N SER A 59 7.36 0.56 -5.62
CA SER A 59 7.33 -0.28 -6.83
C SER A 59 7.07 0.52 -8.10
N GLU A 60 6.23 1.55 -8.02
CA GLU A 60 5.93 2.43 -9.16
C GLU A 60 7.16 3.21 -9.62
N TYR A 61 8.00 3.66 -8.70
CA TYR A 61 9.24 4.39 -9.03
C TYR A 61 10.16 3.61 -10.00
N ASN A 62 10.16 2.27 -9.90
CA ASN A 62 10.91 1.37 -10.80
C ASN A 62 10.01 0.71 -11.87
N ASP A 63 8.93 1.38 -12.30
CA ASP A 63 7.97 0.85 -13.27
C ASP A 63 7.44 -0.55 -12.90
N PHE A 64 7.33 -0.87 -11.60
CA PHE A 64 6.91 -2.18 -11.07
C PHE A 64 7.79 -3.36 -11.53
N ARG A 65 9.05 -3.12 -11.88
CA ARG A 65 9.98 -4.16 -12.36
C ARG A 65 10.59 -4.97 -11.22
N GLU A 66 10.81 -4.36 -10.08
CA GLU A 66 11.42 -4.99 -8.92
C GLU A 66 10.36 -5.50 -7.95
N ARG A 67 10.76 -6.48 -7.15
CA ARG A 67 9.95 -6.92 -6.01
C ARG A 67 10.31 -6.10 -4.80
N VAL A 68 9.33 -5.37 -4.33
CA VAL A 68 9.43 -4.59 -3.10
C VAL A 68 8.76 -5.39 -1.99
N ILE A 69 9.53 -5.77 -0.99
CA ILE A 69 9.01 -6.50 0.18
C ILE A 69 9.25 -5.71 1.46
N LEU A 70 8.32 -5.82 2.40
CA LEU A 70 8.50 -5.26 3.74
C LEU A 70 9.64 -6.01 4.45
N ALA A 71 10.75 -5.32 4.73
CA ALA A 71 11.89 -5.88 5.42
C ALA A 71 11.80 -5.67 6.93
N LYS A 72 11.39 -4.46 7.36
CA LYS A 72 11.34 -4.10 8.78
C LYS A 72 10.38 -2.95 9.05
N VAL A 73 9.61 -3.06 10.12
CA VAL A 73 8.94 -1.92 10.75
C VAL A 73 9.86 -1.40 11.86
N THR A 74 10.41 -0.19 11.69
CA THR A 74 11.34 0.38 12.68
C THR A 74 10.61 1.02 13.83
N LYS A 75 9.44 1.59 13.54
CA LYS A 75 8.56 2.20 14.54
C LYS A 75 7.11 2.11 14.07
N VAL A 76 6.19 1.88 14.98
CA VAL A 76 4.75 2.02 14.75
C VAL A 76 4.07 2.50 16.03
N THR A 77 3.14 3.44 15.89
CA THR A 77 2.32 3.94 16.99
C THR A 77 0.86 3.98 16.53
N PHE A 78 -0.03 3.40 17.32
CA PHE A 78 -1.48 3.46 17.11
C PHE A 78 -2.07 4.38 18.16
N HIS A 79 -2.79 5.41 17.72
CA HIS A 79 -3.38 6.44 18.58
C HIS A 79 -4.86 6.19 18.83
N ASP A 80 -5.52 5.47 17.91
CA ASP A 80 -6.96 5.24 17.99
C ASP A 80 -7.35 3.92 17.31
N ARG A 81 -8.57 3.48 17.56
CA ARG A 81 -9.17 2.28 16.94
C ARG A 81 -9.89 2.66 15.66
N ALA A 82 -9.94 1.73 14.71
CA ALA A 82 -10.79 1.81 13.53
C ALA A 82 -11.96 0.82 13.70
N VAL A 83 -13.17 1.31 13.52
CA VAL A 83 -14.41 0.54 13.71
C VAL A 83 -15.25 0.53 12.43
N PRO A 84 -16.23 -0.38 12.31
CA PRO A 84 -17.17 -0.39 11.18
C PRO A 84 -17.80 0.97 10.93
N GLY A 85 -17.78 1.42 9.68
CA GLY A 85 -18.22 2.76 9.25
C GLY A 85 -17.10 3.77 9.05
N ASP A 86 -15.92 3.51 9.62
CA ASP A 86 -14.76 4.38 9.38
C ASP A 86 -14.18 4.19 7.98
N THR A 87 -13.60 5.28 7.46
CA THR A 87 -12.74 5.25 6.28
C THR A 87 -11.33 5.64 6.71
N LEU A 88 -10.41 4.68 6.61
CA LEU A 88 -8.98 4.94 6.82
C LEU A 88 -8.40 5.59 5.56
N THR A 89 -7.64 6.67 5.74
CA THR A 89 -6.82 7.27 4.69
C THR A 89 -5.36 7.03 5.04
N TYR A 90 -4.71 6.15 4.27
CA TYR A 90 -3.28 5.92 4.38
C TYR A 90 -2.53 6.96 3.54
N ARG A 91 -1.50 7.55 4.13
CA ARG A 91 -0.62 8.49 3.44
C ARG A 91 0.82 8.01 3.59
N ALA A 92 1.48 7.76 2.48
CA ALA A 92 2.87 7.34 2.42
C ALA A 92 3.73 8.46 1.85
N LYS A 93 4.94 8.60 2.40
CA LYS A 93 5.98 9.49 1.90
C LYS A 93 7.26 8.70 1.74
N LEU A 94 7.85 8.74 0.57
CA LEU A 94 9.15 8.15 0.31
C LEU A 94 10.23 9.07 0.89
N GLU A 95 11.03 8.54 1.83
CA GLU A 95 12.11 9.30 2.48
C GLU A 95 13.48 9.04 1.83
N ALA A 96 13.71 7.81 1.40
CA ALA A 96 14.92 7.41 0.68
C ALA A 96 14.64 6.19 -0.18
N ILE A 97 15.34 6.12 -1.32
CA ILE A 97 15.37 4.94 -2.17
C ILE A 97 16.80 4.67 -2.57
N GLU A 98 17.24 3.43 -2.44
CA GLU A 98 18.59 2.95 -2.72
C GLU A 98 18.50 1.67 -3.56
N PRO A 99 19.56 1.19 -4.19
CA PRO A 99 19.49 0.01 -5.06
C PRO A 99 18.99 -1.25 -4.37
N ASP A 100 19.24 -1.42 -3.08
CA ASP A 100 18.89 -2.61 -2.29
C ASP A 100 17.65 -2.43 -1.42
N GLY A 101 17.08 -1.20 -1.36
CA GLY A 101 15.90 -0.96 -0.55
C GLY A 101 15.40 0.47 -0.53
N ALA A 102 14.37 0.69 0.27
CA ALA A 102 13.77 2.01 0.44
C ALA A 102 13.26 2.22 1.87
N ARG A 103 13.15 3.48 2.27
CA ARG A 103 12.54 3.89 3.53
C ARG A 103 11.36 4.81 3.26
N ALA A 104 10.24 4.49 3.89
CA ALA A 104 9.04 5.30 3.84
C ALA A 104 8.51 5.60 5.25
N THR A 105 7.97 6.80 5.42
CA THR A 105 7.08 7.15 6.53
C THR A 105 5.64 7.04 6.07
N THR A 106 4.77 6.57 6.94
CA THR A 106 3.36 6.39 6.58
C THR A 106 2.46 6.71 7.76
N THR A 107 1.29 7.27 7.48
CA THR A 107 0.26 7.59 8.46
C THR A 107 -1.08 7.03 8.03
N SER A 108 -1.92 6.72 9.02
CA SER A 108 -3.33 6.38 8.85
C SER A 108 -4.19 7.44 9.53
N HIS A 109 -5.26 7.88 8.87
CA HIS A 109 -6.18 8.88 9.39
C HIS A 109 -7.63 8.40 9.28
N ILE A 110 -8.46 8.82 10.23
CA ILE A 110 -9.93 8.74 10.17
C ILE A 110 -10.44 10.19 10.10
N GLY A 111 -10.89 10.62 8.92
CA GLY A 111 -11.12 12.04 8.68
C GLY A 111 -9.83 12.85 8.86
N ASN A 112 -9.85 13.84 9.76
CA ASN A 112 -8.68 14.67 10.09
C ASN A 112 -7.87 14.16 11.28
N ARG A 113 -8.30 13.06 11.94
CA ARG A 113 -7.67 12.53 13.13
C ARG A 113 -6.60 11.52 12.76
N LEU A 114 -5.38 11.70 13.29
CA LEU A 114 -4.30 10.73 13.16
C LEU A 114 -4.67 9.45 13.92
N GLN A 115 -4.76 8.33 13.20
CA GLN A 115 -5.09 7.03 13.76
C GLN A 115 -3.83 6.20 14.04
N ALA A 116 -2.85 6.21 13.12
CA ALA A 116 -1.57 5.54 13.29
C ALA A 116 -0.46 6.22 12.49
N GLU A 117 0.79 5.95 12.89
CA GLU A 117 1.98 6.35 12.16
C GLU A 117 3.03 5.24 12.21
N ALA A 118 3.81 5.08 11.15
CA ALA A 118 4.88 4.09 11.09
C ALA A 118 6.04 4.54 10.22
N GLU A 119 7.23 3.98 10.53
CA GLU A 119 8.43 4.02 9.70
C GLU A 119 8.74 2.60 9.23
N ILE A 120 8.86 2.41 7.92
CA ILE A 120 8.97 1.10 7.29
C ILE A 120 10.18 1.08 6.35
N LEU A 121 10.98 0.02 6.47
CA LEU A 121 12.05 -0.32 5.53
C LEU A 121 11.57 -1.41 4.59
N PHE A 122 11.83 -1.21 3.32
CA PHE A 122 11.57 -2.16 2.25
C PHE A 122 12.88 -2.66 1.65
N ALA A 123 12.92 -3.92 1.25
CA ALA A 123 14.02 -4.48 0.47
C ALA A 123 13.59 -4.63 -0.99
N HIS A 124 14.50 -4.36 -1.90
CA HIS A 124 14.37 -4.67 -3.30
C HIS A 124 14.96 -6.05 -3.55
N ILE A 125 14.18 -6.94 -4.14
CA ILE A 125 14.63 -8.27 -4.53
C ILE A 125 14.64 -8.32 -6.05
N ASP A 126 15.81 -8.60 -6.60
CA ASP A 126 15.98 -8.82 -8.03
C ASP A 126 15.13 -10.02 -8.50
N ARG A 127 14.45 -9.86 -9.62
CA ARG A 127 13.62 -10.92 -10.22
C ARG A 127 14.43 -12.14 -10.64
N GLU A 128 15.71 -11.96 -10.95
CA GLU A 128 16.59 -13.05 -11.37
C GLU A 128 16.98 -14.01 -10.24
N THR A 129 17.01 -13.52 -9.00
CA THR A 129 17.38 -14.33 -7.81
C THR A 129 16.20 -15.06 -7.16
N ALA A 130 14.99 -14.81 -7.58
CA ALA A 130 13.80 -15.39 -6.97
C ALA A 130 13.21 -16.51 -7.85
N ASP A 131 13.25 -17.74 -7.35
CA ASP A 131 12.79 -18.97 -8.02
C ASP A 131 11.34 -18.96 -8.54
N ARG A 132 10.49 -18.04 -8.08
CA ARG A 132 9.09 -17.92 -8.52
C ARG A 132 8.58 -16.48 -8.51
N PRO A 133 7.78 -16.05 -9.50
CA PRO A 133 7.13 -14.74 -9.45
C PRO A 133 6.11 -14.69 -8.30
N LEU A 134 6.11 -13.61 -7.50
CA LEU A 134 5.09 -13.38 -6.46
C LEU A 134 3.68 -13.24 -7.08
N PHE A 135 3.61 -12.68 -8.27
CA PHE A 135 2.38 -12.49 -9.04
C PHE A 135 2.65 -12.78 -10.51
N HIS A 136 1.66 -13.31 -11.22
CA HIS A 136 1.67 -13.27 -12.68
C HIS A 136 1.54 -11.80 -13.12
N ALA A 137 2.30 -11.37 -14.13
CA ALA A 137 2.36 -9.97 -14.57
C ALA A 137 0.97 -9.39 -14.87
N ASN A 138 0.14 -10.15 -15.58
CA ASN A 138 -1.23 -9.77 -15.92
C ASN A 138 -2.12 -9.60 -14.66
N ASP A 139 -2.07 -10.53 -13.71
CA ASP A 139 -2.84 -10.44 -12.45
C ASP A 139 -2.42 -9.22 -11.64
N PHE A 140 -1.13 -8.91 -11.62
CA PHE A 140 -0.60 -7.73 -10.96
C PHE A 140 -1.05 -6.45 -11.67
N GLY A 141 -0.98 -6.42 -13.01
CA GLY A 141 -1.50 -5.30 -13.80
C GLY A 141 -3.00 -5.05 -13.58
N LEU A 142 -3.81 -6.12 -13.48
CA LEU A 142 -5.24 -6.02 -13.14
C LEU A 142 -5.47 -5.49 -11.73
N LEU A 143 -4.67 -5.94 -10.76
CA LEU A 143 -4.72 -5.42 -9.39
C LEU A 143 -4.45 -3.91 -9.35
N LEU A 144 -3.36 -3.44 -9.98
CA LEU A 144 -2.98 -2.03 -10.02
C LEU A 144 -4.07 -1.14 -10.65
N ARG A 145 -4.72 -1.64 -11.72
CA ARG A 145 -5.88 -0.95 -12.33
C ARG A 145 -7.08 -0.93 -11.39
N GLY A 146 -7.39 -2.05 -10.74
CA GLY A 146 -8.45 -2.12 -9.73
C GLY A 146 -8.23 -1.13 -8.59
N LEU A 147 -6.99 -0.96 -8.17
CA LEU A 147 -6.58 0.02 -7.17
C LEU A 147 -6.51 1.46 -7.69
N LYS A 148 -6.83 1.73 -8.96
CA LYS A 148 -6.88 3.06 -9.58
C LYS A 148 -5.53 3.79 -9.65
N ILE A 149 -4.40 3.09 -9.55
CA ILE A 149 -3.06 3.72 -9.56
C ILE A 149 -2.86 4.53 -10.84
N PHE A 150 -3.22 3.97 -12.00
CA PHE A 150 -3.06 4.65 -13.29
C PHE A 150 -4.10 5.76 -13.56
N ASP A 151 -5.18 5.82 -12.77
CA ASP A 151 -6.19 6.88 -12.88
C ASP A 151 -5.73 8.16 -12.17
N VAL A 152 -5.15 8.02 -10.98
CA VAL A 152 -4.75 9.13 -10.11
C VAL A 152 -3.25 9.44 -10.15
N GLY A 153 -2.41 8.48 -10.58
CA GLY A 153 -0.96 8.58 -10.55
C GLY A 153 -0.41 9.67 -11.47
N ARG A 154 0.57 10.41 -10.97
CA ARG A 154 1.29 11.46 -11.68
C ARG A 154 2.79 11.32 -11.45
N LYS A 155 3.58 11.66 -12.46
CA LYS A 155 5.02 11.86 -12.32
C LYS A 155 5.30 13.22 -11.67
N ALA A 156 6.56 13.45 -11.28
CA ALA A 156 6.97 14.72 -10.67
C ALA A 156 6.71 15.94 -11.55
N ASP A 157 6.70 15.77 -12.88
CA ASP A 157 6.39 16.81 -13.87
C ASP A 157 4.88 17.02 -14.10
N GLY A 158 4.01 16.28 -13.36
CA GLY A 158 2.56 16.31 -13.48
C GLY A 158 1.98 15.42 -14.58
N SER A 159 2.80 14.80 -15.44
CA SER A 159 2.33 13.88 -16.46
C SER A 159 1.72 12.62 -15.85
N LYS A 160 0.76 12.02 -16.55
CA LYS A 160 0.04 10.84 -16.07
C LYS A 160 0.94 9.59 -16.12
N ILE A 161 0.93 8.81 -15.04
CA ILE A 161 1.56 7.48 -15.01
C ILE A 161 0.73 6.54 -15.89
N GLN A 162 1.41 5.79 -16.76
CA GLN A 162 0.80 4.80 -17.62
C GLN A 162 1.14 3.38 -17.17
N CYS A 163 0.26 2.44 -17.46
CA CYS A 163 0.54 1.03 -17.19
C CYS A 163 1.73 0.57 -18.05
N PRO A 164 2.81 0.06 -17.45
CA PRO A 164 3.94 -0.43 -18.20
C PRO A 164 3.58 -1.59 -19.12
N PRO A 165 4.17 -1.67 -20.33
CA PRO A 165 3.84 -2.73 -21.31
C PRO A 165 4.01 -4.15 -20.76
N HIS A 166 5.04 -4.42 -19.97
CA HIS A 166 5.30 -5.74 -19.38
C HIS A 166 4.23 -6.22 -18.38
N LEU A 167 3.29 -5.35 -17.97
CA LEU A 167 2.12 -5.70 -17.17
C LEU A 167 0.85 -5.88 -18.02
N LEU A 168 0.98 -5.78 -19.35
CA LEU A 168 -0.11 -5.92 -20.33
C LEU A 168 0.01 -7.19 -21.15
N GLU A 169 1.16 -7.87 -21.08
CA GLU A 169 1.45 -9.07 -21.85
C GLU A 169 0.65 -10.26 -21.28
N ASN A 170 -0.05 -10.96 -22.18
CA ASN A 170 -0.85 -12.17 -21.90
C ASN A 170 0.03 -13.39 -21.63
#